data_f27ac501acb3a68209964199f307c63f
#
_entry.id   f27ac501acb3a68209964199f307c63f
#
_cell.length_a   1.000
_cell.length_b   1.000
_cell.length_c   1.000
_cell.angle_alpha   90.00
_cell.angle_beta   90.00
_cell.angle_gamma   90.00
#
_symmetry.space_group_name_H-M   'P 1'
#
loop_
_entity.id
_entity.type
_entity.pdbx_description
1 polymer ?
#
loop_
_entity_poly.entity_id
_entity_poly.type
_entity_poly.pdbx_seq_one_letter_code
_entity_poly.pdbx_strand_id
1 'polypeptide(L)'
;MNHLTAIATSAVLLAGASALAAPAPKPATPPPSASADIKSADGKDVGKATLTQTAAGVRIRATLTGLPPGEHAFHVHSAGKCEPPFTSAGPHFNPGQKKHGLKSPEGHHAGDMENFVVPASGKVTVTAVNKDITLEKDKPNSVFQPDGTALVIHAGKDDYMTDPAGNAGDRIACGVIK
;
A
#
# COMPACT_ATOMS: atom_id res chain seq x y z
N MET A 1 -86.62 28.25 37.16
CA MET A 1 -85.65 28.62 36.14
C MET A 1 -84.36 27.89 36.47
N ASN A 2 -84.12 26.74 35.88
CA ASN A 2 -82.94 25.89 36.17
C ASN A 2 -82.02 25.92 34.96
N HIS A 3 -80.86 26.50 35.11
CA HIS A 3 -79.78 26.46 34.08
C HIS A 3 -78.94 25.18 34.29
N LEU A 4 -79.04 24.26 33.36
CA LEU A 4 -78.09 23.15 33.24
C LEU A 4 -76.83 23.61 32.46
N THR A 5 -75.71 23.57 33.13
CA THR A 5 -74.41 23.86 32.52
C THR A 5 -73.83 22.51 32.03
N ALA A 6 -73.65 22.33 30.72
CA ALA A 6 -73.02 21.15 30.15
C ALA A 6 -71.47 21.34 30.14
N ILE A 7 -70.77 20.44 30.78
CA ILE A 7 -69.29 20.37 30.76
C ILE A 7 -68.86 19.45 29.63
N ALA A 8 -68.25 20.04 28.58
CA ALA A 8 -67.64 19.28 27.47
C ALA A 8 -66.22 18.85 27.88
N THR A 9 -66.03 17.57 28.03
CA THR A 9 -64.68 16.95 28.21
C THR A 9 -64.01 16.68 26.88
N SER A 10 -63.01 17.43 26.54
CA SER A 10 -62.16 17.23 25.32
C SER A 10 -61.12 16.15 25.64
N ALA A 11 -61.21 15.00 24.97
CA ALA A 11 -60.17 13.95 25.01
C ALA A 11 -59.04 14.31 24.02
N VAL A 12 -57.85 14.52 24.53
CA VAL A 12 -56.62 14.69 23.74
C VAL A 12 -56.07 13.32 23.41
N LEU A 13 -56.14 12.94 22.14
CA LEU A 13 -55.44 11.74 21.63
C LEU A 13 -53.95 12.08 21.43
N LEU A 14 -53.06 11.60 22.25
CA LEU A 14 -51.61 11.58 21.97
C LEU A 14 -51.30 10.51 20.92
N ALA A 15 -51.06 10.93 19.69
CA ALA A 15 -50.50 10.05 18.66
C ALA A 15 -49.01 9.85 18.93
N GLY A 16 -48.64 8.70 19.48
CA GLY A 16 -47.26 8.29 19.65
C GLY A 16 -46.62 7.95 18.31
N ALA A 17 -45.73 8.82 17.80
CA ALA A 17 -44.92 8.52 16.63
C ALA A 17 -43.80 7.54 17.01
N SER A 18 -43.96 6.26 16.65
CA SER A 18 -42.87 5.27 16.74
C SER A 18 -41.83 5.59 15.69
N ALA A 19 -40.74 6.19 16.11
CA ALA A 19 -39.56 6.38 15.25
C ALA A 19 -38.92 5.00 14.99
N LEU A 20 -39.05 4.48 13.76
CA LEU A 20 -38.29 3.33 13.30
C LEU A 20 -36.79 3.73 13.27
N ALA A 21 -36.02 3.19 14.21
CA ALA A 21 -34.57 3.36 14.23
C ALA A 21 -34.00 2.70 12.95
N ALA A 22 -33.25 3.49 12.16
CA ALA A 22 -32.53 2.97 11.02
C ALA A 22 -31.53 1.87 11.46
N PRO A 23 -31.38 0.77 10.70
CA PRO A 23 -30.44 -0.29 11.05
C PRO A 23 -29.01 0.28 11.14
N ALA A 24 -28.26 -0.14 12.15
CA ALA A 24 -26.86 0.27 12.32
C ALA A 24 -26.04 -0.12 11.08
N PRO A 25 -25.11 0.74 10.61
CA PRO A 25 -24.29 0.43 9.46
C PRO A 25 -23.48 -0.86 9.71
N LYS A 26 -23.52 -1.77 8.72
CA LYS A 26 -22.74 -3.02 8.77
C LYS A 26 -21.26 -2.67 8.92
N PRO A 27 -20.49 -3.36 9.82
CA PRO A 27 -19.05 -3.14 9.92
C PRO A 27 -18.38 -3.25 8.55
N ALA A 28 -17.58 -2.27 8.18
CA ALA A 28 -16.84 -2.28 6.93
C ALA A 28 -15.83 -3.43 6.93
N THR A 29 -15.77 -4.21 5.85
CA THR A 29 -14.74 -5.23 5.66
C THR A 29 -13.37 -4.54 5.68
N PRO A 30 -12.37 -5.04 6.43
CA PRO A 30 -11.03 -4.47 6.39
C PRO A 30 -10.50 -4.43 4.95
N PRO A 31 -9.75 -3.38 4.56
CA PRO A 31 -9.16 -3.31 3.23
C PRO A 31 -8.16 -4.46 3.03
N PRO A 32 -8.01 -4.96 1.79
CA PRO A 32 -7.00 -5.95 1.47
C PRO A 32 -5.60 -5.48 1.92
N SER A 33 -4.82 -6.40 2.49
CA SER A 33 -3.48 -6.12 2.97
C SER A 33 -2.52 -7.25 2.63
N ALA A 34 -1.24 -6.91 2.53
CA ALA A 34 -0.12 -7.81 2.30
C ALA A 34 1.07 -7.38 3.17
N SER A 35 2.07 -8.21 3.27
CA SER A 35 3.31 -7.86 3.98
C SER A 35 4.54 -8.45 3.31
N ALA A 36 5.71 -7.87 3.62
CA ALA A 36 7.00 -8.39 3.21
C ALA A 36 7.97 -8.29 4.38
N ASP A 37 8.55 -9.41 4.78
CA ASP A 37 9.65 -9.44 5.74
C ASP A 37 10.94 -9.23 4.95
N ILE A 38 11.67 -8.15 5.22
CA ILE A 38 12.79 -7.67 4.42
C ILE A 38 14.11 -8.12 5.05
N LYS A 39 14.95 -8.76 4.25
CA LYS A 39 16.28 -9.24 4.66
C LYS A 39 17.36 -8.70 3.74
N SER A 40 18.56 -8.50 4.31
CA SER A 40 19.78 -8.19 3.56
C SER A 40 20.38 -9.45 2.91
N ALA A 41 21.36 -9.26 2.04
CA ALA A 41 22.01 -10.37 1.32
C ALA A 41 22.75 -11.35 2.24
N ASP A 42 23.18 -10.92 3.44
CA ASP A 42 23.75 -11.77 4.47
C ASP A 42 22.70 -12.41 5.41
N GLY A 43 21.41 -12.30 5.06
CA GLY A 43 20.29 -12.94 5.75
C GLY A 43 19.81 -12.23 7.02
N LYS A 44 20.37 -11.08 7.37
CA LYS A 44 19.93 -10.30 8.53
C LYS A 44 18.58 -9.66 8.30
N ASP A 45 17.78 -9.57 9.36
CA ASP A 45 16.50 -8.87 9.30
C ASP A 45 16.75 -7.35 9.17
N VAL A 46 16.25 -6.78 8.09
CA VAL A 46 16.27 -5.34 7.81
C VAL A 46 14.97 -4.69 8.28
N GLY A 47 13.86 -5.40 8.23
CA GLY A 47 12.58 -4.90 8.71
C GLY A 47 11.37 -5.52 8.03
N LYS A 48 10.26 -4.80 8.10
CA LYS A 48 8.97 -5.25 7.56
C LYS A 48 8.27 -4.14 6.81
N ALA A 49 7.70 -4.49 5.67
CA ALA A 49 6.74 -3.65 4.96
C ALA A 49 5.31 -4.20 5.14
N THR A 50 4.36 -3.30 5.27
CA THR A 50 2.91 -3.58 5.20
C THR A 50 2.33 -2.82 4.02
N LEU A 51 1.60 -3.53 3.18
CA LEU A 51 0.89 -2.98 2.04
C LEU A 51 -0.61 -2.98 2.37
N THR A 52 -1.29 -1.88 2.09
CA THR A 52 -2.74 -1.76 2.36
C THR A 52 -3.41 -1.12 1.15
N GLN A 53 -4.45 -1.76 0.62
CA GLN A 53 -5.25 -1.18 -0.46
C GLN A 53 -6.00 0.05 0.06
N THR A 54 -5.92 1.14 -0.66
CA THR A 54 -6.65 2.38 -0.38
C THR A 54 -7.33 2.90 -1.64
N ALA A 55 -8.20 3.88 -1.51
CA ALA A 55 -8.81 4.54 -2.67
C ALA A 55 -7.77 5.28 -3.55
N ALA A 56 -6.62 5.65 -3.00
CA ALA A 56 -5.53 6.35 -3.71
C ALA A 56 -4.50 5.40 -4.36
N GLY A 57 -4.63 4.08 -4.17
CA GLY A 57 -3.66 3.06 -4.58
C GLY A 57 -3.21 2.19 -3.40
N VAL A 58 -2.10 1.52 -3.53
CA VAL A 58 -1.52 0.69 -2.46
C VAL A 58 -0.58 1.54 -1.60
N ARG A 59 -0.94 1.73 -0.34
CA ARG A 59 -0.05 2.35 0.64
C ARG A 59 0.94 1.30 1.15
N ILE A 60 2.21 1.60 1.01
CA ILE A 60 3.33 0.77 1.48
C ILE A 60 3.96 1.50 2.68
N ARG A 61 3.97 0.85 3.84
CA ARG A 61 4.65 1.35 5.03
C ARG A 61 5.73 0.36 5.44
N ALA A 62 6.99 0.76 5.33
CA ALA A 62 8.15 -0.06 5.68
C ALA A 62 8.86 0.53 6.90
N THR A 63 9.10 -0.28 7.92
CA THR A 63 9.95 0.07 9.06
C THR A 63 11.25 -0.70 8.92
N LEU A 64 12.36 0.03 8.73
CA LEU A 64 13.64 -0.51 8.30
C LEU A 64 14.75 -0.11 9.28
N THR A 65 15.72 -1.01 9.45
CA THR A 65 16.90 -0.82 10.29
C THR A 65 18.14 -1.42 9.62
N GLY A 66 19.33 -0.90 9.96
CA GLY A 66 20.60 -1.49 9.51
C GLY A 66 20.93 -1.22 8.05
N LEU A 67 20.18 -0.34 7.36
CA LEU A 67 20.55 0.13 6.04
C LEU A 67 21.64 1.20 6.14
N PRO A 68 22.53 1.32 5.13
CA PRO A 68 23.47 2.41 5.03
C PRO A 68 22.74 3.77 5.04
N PRO A 69 23.30 4.81 5.68
CA PRO A 69 22.78 6.17 5.55
C PRO A 69 22.88 6.67 4.12
N GLY A 70 21.86 7.40 3.68
CA GLY A 70 21.81 7.98 2.33
C GLY A 70 20.45 7.85 1.67
N GLU A 71 20.40 8.22 0.40
CA GLU A 71 19.19 8.11 -0.43
C GLU A 71 19.20 6.76 -1.16
N HIS A 72 18.09 6.04 -1.07
CA HIS A 72 17.92 4.71 -1.62
C HIS A 72 16.67 4.61 -2.46
N ALA A 73 16.76 3.89 -3.57
CA ALA A 73 15.62 3.45 -4.32
C ALA A 73 14.98 2.20 -3.70
N PHE A 74 13.68 2.06 -3.87
CA PHE A 74 12.99 0.80 -3.63
C PHE A 74 11.89 0.59 -4.66
N HIS A 75 11.75 -0.64 -5.13
CA HIS A 75 10.83 -0.96 -6.21
C HIS A 75 10.12 -2.28 -5.94
N VAL A 76 8.92 -2.44 -6.54
CA VAL A 76 8.28 -3.75 -6.63
C VAL A 76 8.86 -4.49 -7.83
N HIS A 77 9.37 -5.71 -7.62
CA HIS A 77 9.95 -6.60 -8.62
C HIS A 77 9.00 -7.72 -9.00
N SER A 78 9.18 -8.28 -10.20
CA SER A 78 8.23 -9.16 -10.89
C SER A 78 8.24 -10.63 -10.45
N ALA A 79 9.10 -11.02 -9.51
CA ALA A 79 9.13 -12.38 -8.97
C ALA A 79 9.20 -12.39 -7.44
N GLY A 80 8.41 -13.24 -6.80
CA GLY A 80 8.38 -13.46 -5.36
C GLY A 80 9.55 -14.30 -4.86
N LYS A 81 10.79 -13.92 -5.22
CA LYS A 81 12.01 -14.63 -4.86
C LYS A 81 13.06 -13.63 -4.37
N CYS A 82 13.73 -13.96 -3.26
CA CYS A 82 14.74 -13.11 -2.62
C CYS A 82 16.02 -13.90 -2.33
N GLU A 83 16.58 -14.56 -3.35
CA GLU A 83 17.87 -15.26 -3.24
C GLU A 83 19.02 -14.26 -3.49
N PRO A 84 20.00 -14.13 -2.57
CA PRO A 84 21.12 -13.23 -2.78
C PRO A 84 21.91 -13.54 -4.08
N PRO A 85 22.33 -12.53 -4.84
CA PRO A 85 22.25 -11.09 -4.64
C PRO A 85 20.91 -10.47 -5.12
N PHE A 86 19.80 -11.17 -5.01
CA PHE A 86 18.42 -10.75 -5.31
C PHE A 86 18.09 -10.57 -6.80
N THR A 87 18.92 -11.09 -7.69
CA THR A 87 18.59 -11.15 -9.13
C THR A 87 17.39 -12.04 -9.41
N SER A 88 17.12 -13.01 -8.53
CA SER A 88 15.95 -13.89 -8.58
C SER A 88 14.61 -13.16 -8.43
N ALA A 89 14.58 -11.93 -7.89
CA ALA A 89 13.39 -11.09 -7.86
C ALA A 89 12.96 -10.59 -9.25
N GLY A 90 13.78 -10.80 -10.28
CA GLY A 90 13.50 -10.39 -11.66
C GLY A 90 13.65 -8.87 -11.88
N PRO A 91 13.12 -8.34 -13.01
CA PRO A 91 13.07 -6.91 -13.30
C PRO A 91 11.99 -6.20 -12.43
N HIS A 92 11.87 -4.90 -12.57
CA HIS A 92 10.75 -4.16 -11.98
C HIS A 92 9.41 -4.71 -12.48
N PHE A 93 8.41 -4.69 -11.62
CA PHE A 93 7.05 -5.11 -11.96
C PHE A 93 6.45 -4.15 -12.99
N ASN A 94 6.26 -4.62 -14.22
CA ASN A 94 5.91 -3.81 -15.37
C ASN A 94 4.87 -4.47 -16.28
N PRO A 95 3.65 -4.72 -15.82
CA PRO A 95 2.60 -5.33 -16.64
C PRO A 95 2.19 -4.45 -17.84
N GLY A 96 2.42 -3.15 -17.76
CA GLY A 96 2.12 -2.18 -18.81
C GLY A 96 3.19 -2.05 -19.90
N GLN A 97 4.32 -2.76 -19.78
CA GLN A 97 5.45 -2.72 -20.73
C GLN A 97 5.94 -1.29 -21.04
N LYS A 98 6.01 -0.46 -19.99
CA LYS A 98 6.49 0.92 -20.06
C LYS A 98 8.01 0.98 -19.89
N LYS A 99 8.58 2.16 -20.15
CA LYS A 99 9.97 2.47 -19.78
C LYS A 99 10.08 2.67 -18.27
N HIS A 100 11.31 2.67 -17.77
CA HIS A 100 11.59 3.00 -16.38
C HIS A 100 11.51 4.51 -16.13
N GLY A 101 11.07 4.84 -14.91
CA GLY A 101 11.30 6.14 -14.28
C GLY A 101 10.08 7.06 -14.20
N LEU A 102 9.83 7.55 -12.99
CA LEU A 102 8.69 8.43 -12.68
C LEU A 102 8.71 9.76 -13.44
N LYS A 103 9.86 10.14 -14.02
CA LYS A 103 10.04 11.34 -14.87
C LYS A 103 10.14 11.01 -16.35
N SER A 104 10.06 9.73 -16.74
CA SER A 104 10.13 9.33 -18.13
C SER A 104 8.89 9.80 -18.92
N PRO A 105 9.04 10.44 -20.08
CA PRO A 105 7.90 10.81 -20.92
C PRO A 105 7.20 9.61 -21.56
N GLU A 106 7.82 8.44 -21.56
CA GLU A 106 7.28 7.19 -22.11
C GLU A 106 6.51 6.37 -21.07
N GLY A 107 6.24 6.95 -19.90
CA GLY A 107 5.62 6.31 -18.75
C GLY A 107 6.64 5.70 -17.79
N HIS A 108 6.18 4.90 -16.83
CA HIS A 108 7.02 4.25 -15.84
C HIS A 108 6.50 2.83 -15.55
N HIS A 109 7.34 2.01 -14.92
CA HIS A 109 6.93 0.69 -14.45
C HIS A 109 5.91 0.80 -13.33
N ALA A 110 4.98 -0.13 -13.23
CA ALA A 110 4.04 -0.17 -12.11
C ALA A 110 4.75 -0.34 -10.75
N GLY A 111 5.94 -0.94 -10.76
CA GLY A 111 6.76 -1.14 -9.56
C GLY A 111 7.64 0.04 -9.17
N ASP A 112 7.73 1.10 -10.00
CA ASP A 112 8.57 2.25 -9.71
C ASP A 112 7.99 3.10 -8.57
N MET A 113 8.87 3.62 -7.69
CA MET A 113 8.49 4.43 -6.54
C MET A 113 9.51 5.55 -6.29
N GLU A 114 9.13 6.53 -5.50
CA GLU A 114 10.04 7.59 -5.08
C GLU A 114 11.12 7.05 -4.12
N ASN A 115 12.32 7.62 -4.20
CA ASN A 115 13.41 7.32 -3.28
C ASN A 115 13.04 7.67 -1.84
N PHE A 116 13.76 7.07 -0.89
CA PHE A 116 13.66 7.41 0.52
C PHE A 116 15.04 7.67 1.13
N VAL A 117 15.09 8.42 2.22
CA VAL A 117 16.33 8.77 2.89
C VAL A 117 16.48 7.99 4.19
N VAL A 118 17.61 7.32 4.35
CA VAL A 118 18.04 6.66 5.59
C VAL A 118 18.93 7.63 6.36
N PRO A 119 18.55 8.01 7.58
CA PRO A 119 19.38 8.88 8.43
C PRO A 119 20.63 8.16 8.96
N ALA A 120 21.55 8.89 9.55
CA ALA A 120 22.78 8.34 10.14
C ALA A 120 22.55 7.22 11.18
N SER A 121 21.38 7.18 11.80
CA SER A 121 21.00 6.10 12.72
C SER A 121 20.74 4.76 12.04
N GLY A 122 20.64 4.71 10.73
CA GLY A 122 20.26 3.51 9.96
C GLY A 122 18.83 3.04 10.20
N LYS A 123 17.96 3.84 10.85
CA LYS A 123 16.57 3.50 11.16
C LYS A 123 15.62 4.47 10.49
N VAL A 124 14.65 3.95 9.73
CA VAL A 124 13.68 4.78 9.01
C VAL A 124 12.31 4.10 8.95
N THR A 125 11.26 4.89 8.93
CA THR A 125 9.92 4.47 8.50
C THR A 125 9.57 5.19 7.22
N VAL A 126 9.46 4.41 6.14
CA VAL A 126 9.05 4.90 4.82
C VAL A 126 7.55 4.71 4.68
N THR A 127 6.89 5.70 4.08
CA THR A 127 5.48 5.57 3.65
C THR A 127 5.36 6.10 2.23
N ALA A 128 4.95 5.24 1.32
CA ALA A 128 4.69 5.56 -0.08
C ALA A 128 3.28 5.12 -0.48
N VAL A 129 2.72 5.76 -1.50
CA VAL A 129 1.47 5.32 -2.14
C VAL A 129 1.79 5.04 -3.60
N ASN A 130 1.73 3.78 -3.99
CA ASN A 130 1.85 3.37 -5.38
C ASN A 130 0.44 3.24 -5.99
N LYS A 131 0.18 3.99 -7.06
CA LYS A 131 -1.13 4.08 -7.74
C LYS A 131 -1.30 3.05 -8.84
N ASP A 132 -0.19 2.42 -9.25
CA ASP A 132 -0.10 1.58 -10.44
C ASP A 132 -0.18 0.09 -10.14
N ILE A 133 -0.09 -0.29 -8.85
CA ILE A 133 -0.28 -1.66 -8.37
C ILE A 133 -1.58 -1.79 -7.57
N THR A 134 -2.04 -3.02 -7.39
CA THR A 134 -3.22 -3.33 -6.55
C THR A 134 -3.01 -4.61 -5.74
N LEU A 135 -3.74 -4.72 -4.61
CA LEU A 135 -3.86 -5.95 -3.82
C LEU A 135 -5.13 -6.75 -4.19
N GLU A 136 -5.90 -6.29 -5.18
CA GLU A 136 -6.99 -7.07 -5.74
C GLU A 136 -6.40 -8.20 -6.58
N LYS A 137 -6.84 -9.44 -6.32
CA LYS A 137 -6.44 -10.60 -7.13
C LYS A 137 -7.03 -10.50 -8.54
N ASP A 138 -6.46 -11.25 -9.48
CA ASP A 138 -6.94 -11.38 -10.86
C ASP A 138 -6.93 -10.07 -11.68
N LYS A 139 -6.14 -9.08 -11.24
CA LYS A 139 -5.87 -7.86 -12.01
C LYS A 139 -4.47 -7.94 -12.64
N PRO A 140 -4.27 -7.40 -13.86
CA PRO A 140 -2.97 -7.42 -14.51
C PRO A 140 -1.86 -6.75 -13.69
N ASN A 141 -2.21 -5.73 -12.92
CA ASN A 141 -1.31 -4.99 -12.04
C ASN A 141 -1.38 -5.42 -10.56
N SER A 142 -1.94 -6.60 -10.27
CA SER A 142 -1.93 -7.17 -8.93
C SER A 142 -0.52 -7.57 -8.52
N VAL A 143 -0.16 -7.33 -7.25
CA VAL A 143 1.11 -7.85 -6.70
C VAL A 143 1.07 -9.37 -6.48
N PHE A 144 -0.11 -9.98 -6.52
CA PHE A 144 -0.31 -11.42 -6.39
C PHE A 144 -0.30 -12.12 -7.76
N GLN A 145 0.79 -11.95 -8.52
CA GLN A 145 1.03 -12.67 -9.77
C GLN A 145 1.35 -14.14 -9.51
N PRO A 146 1.23 -15.03 -10.51
CA PRO A 146 1.59 -16.46 -10.36
C PRO A 146 3.02 -16.70 -9.84
N ASP A 147 4.00 -15.89 -10.31
CA ASP A 147 5.39 -15.94 -9.84
C ASP A 147 5.61 -15.12 -8.55
N GLY A 148 4.57 -14.49 -8.01
CA GLY A 148 4.65 -13.54 -6.91
C GLY A 148 5.34 -12.24 -7.29
N THR A 149 5.55 -11.39 -6.29
CA THR A 149 6.31 -10.15 -6.40
C THR A 149 7.17 -9.94 -5.16
N ALA A 150 8.19 -9.09 -5.25
CA ALA A 150 9.04 -8.76 -4.12
C ALA A 150 9.29 -7.26 -4.03
N LEU A 151 9.46 -6.76 -2.81
CA LEU A 151 9.94 -5.42 -2.55
C LEU A 151 11.47 -5.47 -2.44
N VAL A 152 12.18 -4.72 -3.29
CA VAL A 152 13.64 -4.68 -3.33
C VAL A 152 14.12 -3.27 -3.01
N ILE A 153 15.15 -3.18 -2.15
CA ILE A 153 15.85 -1.94 -1.80
C ILE A 153 17.21 -1.96 -2.48
N HIS A 154 17.58 -0.83 -3.08
CA HIS A 154 18.83 -0.66 -3.83
C HIS A 154 19.88 0.13 -3.04
N ALA A 155 21.15 -0.02 -3.43
CA ALA A 155 22.29 0.63 -2.76
C ALA A 155 22.32 2.15 -2.96
N GLY A 156 21.80 2.63 -4.08
CA GLY A 156 21.75 4.04 -4.44
C GLY A 156 20.34 4.53 -4.72
N LYS A 157 20.26 5.79 -5.07
CA LYS A 157 19.01 6.42 -5.50
C LYS A 157 18.69 6.09 -6.95
N ASP A 158 17.41 6.06 -7.27
CA ASP A 158 16.87 6.09 -8.61
C ASP A 158 17.00 7.51 -9.21
N ASP A 159 17.46 7.64 -10.44
CA ASP A 159 17.50 8.91 -11.17
C ASP A 159 16.14 9.25 -11.83
N TYR A 160 15.18 8.33 -11.79
CA TYR A 160 13.82 8.41 -12.35
C TYR A 160 13.73 8.49 -13.88
N MET A 161 14.81 8.18 -14.58
CA MET A 161 14.89 8.36 -16.04
C MET A 161 15.55 7.19 -16.77
N THR A 162 16.66 6.67 -16.23
CA THR A 162 17.49 5.71 -16.94
C THR A 162 16.87 4.32 -16.92
N ASP A 163 16.45 3.83 -18.09
CA ASP A 163 15.95 2.47 -18.28
C ASP A 163 17.12 1.46 -18.18
N PRO A 164 16.95 0.29 -17.56
CA PRO A 164 15.71 -0.26 -16.99
C PRO A 164 15.52 -0.05 -15.47
N ALA A 165 16.39 0.63 -14.75
CA ALA A 165 16.38 0.60 -13.27
C ALA A 165 16.93 1.88 -12.62
N GLY A 166 16.96 3.02 -13.32
CA GLY A 166 17.29 4.33 -12.74
C GLY A 166 18.70 4.47 -12.17
N ASN A 167 19.67 3.66 -12.62
CA ASN A 167 21.04 3.65 -12.08
C ASN A 167 21.11 3.44 -10.56
N ALA A 168 20.11 2.77 -9.97
CA ALA A 168 19.96 2.61 -8.51
C ALA A 168 21.02 1.68 -7.86
N GLY A 169 21.87 1.05 -8.66
CA GLY A 169 22.96 0.20 -8.18
C GLY A 169 22.49 -1.17 -7.69
N ASP A 170 23.31 -1.80 -6.85
CA ASP A 170 23.09 -3.15 -6.36
C ASP A 170 21.80 -3.28 -5.53
N ARG A 171 21.25 -4.50 -5.48
CA ARG A 171 20.11 -4.86 -4.62
C ARG A 171 20.63 -5.25 -3.25
N ILE A 172 20.33 -4.48 -2.21
CA ILE A 172 20.88 -4.66 -0.88
C ILE A 172 19.93 -5.32 0.12
N ALA A 173 18.63 -5.25 -0.13
CA ALA A 173 17.63 -5.93 0.69
C ALA A 173 16.40 -6.31 -0.15
N CYS A 174 15.72 -7.39 0.26
CA CYS A 174 14.59 -7.95 -0.46
C CYS A 174 13.58 -8.57 0.50
N GLY A 175 12.29 -8.45 0.18
CA GLY A 175 11.19 -9.13 0.89
C GLY A 175 10.10 -9.56 -0.08
N VAL A 176 9.73 -10.84 -0.05
CA VAL A 176 8.62 -11.38 -0.85
C VAL A 176 7.30 -10.81 -0.31
N ILE A 177 6.46 -10.29 -1.21
CA ILE A 177 5.12 -9.79 -0.88
C ILE A 177 4.14 -10.98 -0.77
N LYS A 178 3.48 -11.10 0.38
CA LYS A 178 2.57 -12.21 0.71
C LYS A 178 1.41 -11.78 1.62
#